data_fa92694d771a3121ff0726223c82d487
#
_entry.id   fa92694d771a3121ff0726223c82d487
#
_cell.length_a   1.000
_cell.length_b   1.000
_cell.length_c   1.000
_cell.angle_alpha   90.00
_cell.angle_beta   90.00
_cell.angle_gamma   90.00
#
_symmetry.space_group_name_H-M   'P 1'
#
loop_
_entity.id
_entity.type
_entity.pdbx_description
1 polymer ?
#
loop_
_entity_poly.entity_id
_entity_poly.type
_entity_poly.pdbx_seq_one_letter_code
_entity_poly.pdbx_strand_id
1 'polypeptide(L)'
;MNLSQSGNRDAFAELVTRRQVWIRNLMRRCCGDTALADDLSQQVFMQAWRSVRQLQKASRFGPWLKRLAINTWLQHQRRNDPLRHADEHEDANSTDKQTTSIAMDLDRALATLSEDVRACIVLGYHERMTHAEISETTGIALGTVKSHIRRGTKKLQQELAAYEQPAEEAI
;
A
#
# COMPACT_ATOMS: atom_id res chain seq x y z
N MET A 1 -12.77 13.13 17.32
CA MET A 1 -12.26 11.79 17.69
C MET A 1 -13.00 11.17 18.88
N ASN A 2 -13.10 11.84 20.03
CA ASN A 2 -13.83 11.32 21.20
C ASN A 2 -15.29 10.93 20.90
N LEU A 3 -15.99 11.71 20.07
CA LEU A 3 -17.36 11.42 19.65
C LEU A 3 -17.48 10.15 18.79
N SER A 4 -16.48 9.85 17.96
CA SER A 4 -16.49 8.59 17.20
C SER A 4 -16.27 7.36 18.09
N GLN A 5 -15.52 7.51 19.18
CA GLN A 5 -15.33 6.46 20.18
C GLN A 5 -16.62 6.17 20.96
N SER A 6 -17.49 7.17 21.15
CA SER A 6 -18.81 6.98 21.73
C SER A 6 -19.84 6.36 20.78
N GLY A 7 -19.47 6.07 19.53
CA GLY A 7 -20.35 5.47 18.52
C GLY A 7 -21.15 6.50 17.71
N ASN A 8 -20.74 7.76 17.72
CA ASN A 8 -21.34 8.79 16.88
C ASN A 8 -20.98 8.56 15.41
N ARG A 9 -21.99 8.28 14.58
CA ARG A 9 -21.84 7.98 13.13
C ARG A 9 -21.30 9.18 12.35
N ASP A 10 -21.77 10.38 12.65
CA ASP A 10 -21.39 11.59 11.90
C ASP A 10 -19.93 11.94 12.16
N ALA A 11 -19.48 11.83 13.39
CA ALA A 11 -18.07 12.03 13.75
C ALA A 11 -17.15 10.99 13.10
N PHE A 12 -17.61 9.74 12.94
CA PHE A 12 -16.85 8.73 12.23
C PHE A 12 -16.86 8.96 10.73
N ALA A 13 -17.99 9.36 10.14
CA ALA A 13 -18.10 9.70 8.72
C ALA A 13 -17.11 10.83 8.35
N GLU A 14 -16.96 11.83 9.21
CA GLU A 14 -15.96 12.88 9.02
C GLU A 14 -14.52 12.35 9.05
N LEU A 15 -14.20 11.42 9.96
CA LEU A 15 -12.89 10.75 9.99
C LEU A 15 -12.63 9.97 8.70
N VAL A 16 -13.64 9.26 8.18
CA VAL A 16 -13.56 8.55 6.91
C VAL A 16 -13.28 9.54 5.79
N THR A 17 -14.05 10.62 5.68
CA THR A 17 -13.88 11.66 4.64
C THR A 17 -12.46 12.23 4.64
N ARG A 18 -11.89 12.48 5.81
CA ARG A 18 -10.51 13.00 5.96
C ARG A 18 -9.42 11.99 5.62
N ARG A 19 -9.69 10.70 5.68
CA ARG A 19 -8.70 9.64 5.55
C ARG A 19 -8.89 8.73 4.33
N GLN A 20 -10.03 8.76 3.67
CA GLN A 20 -10.35 7.86 2.58
C GLN A 20 -9.36 7.96 1.40
N VAL A 21 -8.97 9.18 1.02
CA VAL A 21 -8.02 9.39 -0.09
C VAL A 21 -6.66 8.74 0.24
N TRP A 22 -6.17 8.93 1.46
CA TRP A 22 -4.91 8.35 1.88
C TRP A 22 -4.96 6.82 1.92
N ILE A 23 -6.00 6.22 2.52
CA ILE A 23 -6.16 4.75 2.59
C ILE A 23 -6.31 4.16 1.19
N ARG A 24 -7.15 4.76 0.33
CA ARG A 24 -7.32 4.30 -1.05
C ARG A 24 -6.00 4.34 -1.83
N ASN A 25 -5.23 5.42 -1.73
CA ASN A 25 -3.94 5.53 -2.39
C ASN A 25 -2.92 4.50 -1.86
N LEU A 26 -2.91 4.26 -0.54
CA LEU A 26 -2.07 3.21 0.06
C LEU A 26 -2.45 1.83 -0.51
N MET A 27 -3.73 1.48 -0.50
CA MET A 27 -4.21 0.20 -1.04
C MET A 27 -3.91 0.06 -2.53
N ARG A 28 -4.17 1.09 -3.34
CA ARG A 28 -3.89 1.08 -4.78
C ARG A 28 -2.42 0.81 -5.08
N ARG A 29 -1.51 1.45 -4.35
CA ARG A 29 -0.08 1.23 -4.49
C ARG A 29 0.37 -0.16 -4.03
N CYS A 30 -0.22 -0.69 -2.97
CA CYS A 30 0.09 -2.04 -2.49
C CYS A 30 -0.46 -3.12 -3.43
N CYS A 31 -1.71 -2.98 -3.89
CA CYS A 31 -2.38 -4.01 -4.69
C CYS A 31 -2.00 -3.96 -6.18
N GLY A 32 -1.77 -2.75 -6.73
CA GLY A 32 -1.60 -2.56 -8.18
C GLY A 32 -2.90 -2.71 -8.98
N ASP A 33 -4.04 -2.92 -8.30
CA ASP A 33 -5.38 -3.06 -8.86
C ASP A 33 -6.33 -2.10 -8.17
N THR A 34 -7.06 -1.29 -8.95
CA THR A 34 -7.92 -0.23 -8.43
C THR A 34 -9.20 -0.79 -7.80
N ALA A 35 -9.81 -1.82 -8.39
CA ALA A 35 -11.03 -2.42 -7.87
C ALA A 35 -10.77 -3.11 -6.54
N LEU A 36 -9.72 -3.92 -6.46
CA LEU A 36 -9.27 -4.55 -5.23
C LEU A 36 -8.91 -3.50 -4.15
N ALA A 37 -8.25 -2.42 -4.52
CA ALA A 37 -7.89 -1.35 -3.60
C ALA A 37 -9.12 -0.66 -3.00
N ASP A 38 -10.17 -0.45 -3.78
CA ASP A 38 -11.44 0.10 -3.32
C ASP A 38 -12.13 -0.85 -2.34
N ASP A 39 -12.19 -2.14 -2.65
CA ASP A 39 -12.78 -3.17 -1.77
C ASP A 39 -12.02 -3.29 -0.45
N LEU A 40 -10.69 -3.35 -0.49
CA LEU A 40 -9.88 -3.40 0.73
C LEU A 40 -10.00 -2.11 1.54
N SER A 41 -10.09 -0.94 0.90
CA SER A 41 -10.31 0.33 1.59
C SER A 41 -11.64 0.35 2.34
N GLN A 42 -12.72 -0.17 1.74
CA GLN A 42 -14.00 -0.33 2.41
C GLN A 42 -13.89 -1.27 3.61
N GLN A 43 -13.22 -2.42 3.45
CA GLN A 43 -12.99 -3.37 4.54
C GLN A 43 -12.24 -2.73 5.70
N VAL A 44 -11.20 -1.92 5.42
CA VAL A 44 -10.45 -1.17 6.43
C VAL A 44 -11.37 -0.26 7.25
N PHE A 45 -12.23 0.52 6.58
CA PHE A 45 -13.13 1.42 7.30
C PHE A 45 -14.25 0.69 8.05
N MET A 46 -14.73 -0.44 7.53
CA MET A 46 -15.67 -1.30 8.27
C MET A 46 -15.03 -1.88 9.54
N GLN A 47 -13.80 -2.36 9.46
CA GLN A 47 -13.05 -2.84 10.63
C GLN A 47 -12.74 -1.69 11.60
N ALA A 48 -12.37 -0.52 11.07
CA ALA A 48 -12.12 0.67 11.87
C ALA A 48 -13.37 1.09 12.65
N TRP A 49 -14.56 1.09 12.04
CA TRP A 49 -15.81 1.37 12.73
C TRP A 49 -16.07 0.43 13.90
N ARG A 50 -15.83 -0.87 13.69
CA ARG A 50 -16.07 -1.89 14.72
C ARG A 50 -15.11 -1.79 15.90
N SER A 51 -13.88 -1.32 15.68
CA SER A 51 -12.80 -1.35 16.67
C SER A 51 -12.32 0.02 17.16
N VAL A 52 -12.81 1.14 16.60
CA VAL A 52 -12.40 2.50 17.00
C VAL A 52 -12.67 2.78 18.50
N ARG A 53 -13.66 2.13 19.09
CA ARG A 53 -13.98 2.24 20.52
C ARG A 53 -12.88 1.72 21.44
N GLN A 54 -12.07 0.77 20.95
CA GLN A 54 -10.95 0.18 21.70
C GLN A 54 -9.69 1.06 21.68
N LEU A 55 -9.68 2.09 20.83
CA LEU A 55 -8.54 2.98 20.71
C LEU A 55 -8.46 3.91 21.92
N GLN A 56 -7.47 3.70 22.78
CA GLN A 56 -7.33 4.45 24.03
C GLN A 56 -6.97 5.93 23.81
N LYS A 57 -6.17 6.26 22.78
CA LYS A 57 -5.65 7.62 22.53
C LYS A 57 -6.00 8.08 21.11
N ALA A 58 -6.74 9.19 21.02
CA ALA A 58 -7.11 9.83 19.75
C ALA A 58 -5.91 10.15 18.84
N SER A 59 -4.79 10.56 19.42
CA SER A 59 -3.55 10.87 18.68
C SER A 59 -2.95 9.66 17.96
N ARG A 60 -3.29 8.44 18.37
CA ARG A 60 -2.83 7.19 17.74
C ARG A 60 -3.72 6.70 16.60
N PHE A 61 -4.79 7.41 16.25
CA PHE A 61 -5.73 6.99 15.21
C PHE A 61 -5.04 6.79 13.84
N GLY A 62 -4.21 7.72 13.41
CA GLY A 62 -3.48 7.61 12.14
C GLY A 62 -2.58 6.36 12.05
N PRO A 63 -1.62 6.19 12.98
CA PRO A 63 -0.79 4.99 13.03
C PRO A 63 -1.59 3.69 13.18
N TRP A 64 -2.65 3.70 13.97
CA TRP A 64 -3.52 2.55 14.15
C TRP A 64 -4.29 2.20 12.86
N LEU A 65 -4.86 3.20 12.16
CA LEU A 65 -5.56 2.99 10.90
C LEU A 65 -4.61 2.48 9.81
N LYS A 66 -3.37 2.99 9.77
CA LYS A 66 -2.32 2.48 8.89
C LYS A 66 -2.08 0.99 9.13
N ARG A 67 -1.85 0.60 10.38
CA ARG A 67 -1.61 -0.81 10.74
C ARG A 67 -2.81 -1.70 10.37
N LEU A 68 -4.03 -1.19 10.57
CA LEU A 68 -5.25 -1.89 10.16
C LEU A 68 -5.29 -2.09 8.65
N ALA A 69 -4.96 -1.08 7.87
CA ALA A 69 -4.93 -1.14 6.41
C ALA A 69 -3.88 -2.16 5.91
N ILE A 70 -2.67 -2.10 6.43
CA ILE A 70 -1.61 -3.05 6.07
C ILE A 70 -2.02 -4.49 6.43
N ASN A 71 -2.58 -4.70 7.62
CA ASN A 71 -3.04 -6.03 8.04
C ASN A 71 -4.18 -6.56 7.15
N THR A 72 -5.12 -5.70 6.75
CA THR A 72 -6.21 -6.07 5.83
C THR A 72 -5.65 -6.55 4.49
N TRP A 73 -4.69 -5.82 3.92
CA TRP A 73 -4.02 -6.20 2.69
C TRP A 73 -3.22 -7.51 2.84
N LEU A 74 -2.42 -7.66 3.90
CA LEU A 74 -1.66 -8.90 4.17
C LEU A 74 -2.57 -10.13 4.35
N GLN A 75 -3.72 -9.96 5.02
CA GLN A 75 -4.71 -11.04 5.16
C GLN A 75 -5.31 -11.43 3.80
N HIS A 76 -5.55 -10.45 2.93
CA HIS A 76 -6.01 -10.72 1.56
C HIS A 76 -4.97 -11.54 0.79
N GLN A 77 -3.70 -11.15 0.83
CA GLN A 77 -2.61 -11.88 0.18
C GLN A 77 -2.51 -13.33 0.66
N ARG A 78 -2.51 -13.55 1.97
CA ARG A 78 -2.43 -14.89 2.56
C ARG A 78 -3.59 -15.80 2.19
N ARG A 79 -4.78 -15.24 1.93
CA ARG A 79 -5.95 -16.01 1.48
C ARG A 79 -5.84 -16.43 0.02
N ASN A 80 -5.24 -15.59 -0.80
CA ASN A 80 -5.15 -15.83 -2.25
C ASN A 80 -3.94 -16.69 -2.62
N ASP A 81 -2.88 -16.68 -1.82
CA ASP A 81 -1.71 -17.52 -2.02
C ASP A 81 -1.16 -18.06 -0.69
N PRO A 82 -1.72 -19.19 -0.19
CA PRO A 82 -1.26 -19.81 1.05
C PRO A 82 0.19 -20.34 1.00
N LEU A 83 0.73 -20.59 -0.19
CA LEU A 83 2.07 -21.18 -0.40
C LEU A 83 3.18 -20.14 -0.59
N ARG A 84 2.85 -18.87 -0.69
CA ARG A 84 3.76 -17.78 -1.05
C ARG A 84 4.90 -17.52 -0.06
N HIS A 85 4.81 -18.06 1.14
CA HIS A 85 5.89 -17.96 2.14
C HIS A 85 7.01 -19.00 1.96
N ALA A 86 6.91 -19.90 0.98
CA ALA A 86 7.85 -20.99 0.80
C ALA A 86 8.87 -20.79 -0.32
N ASP A 87 8.57 -19.97 -1.34
CA ASP A 87 9.49 -19.81 -2.49
C ASP A 87 9.46 -18.40 -3.09
N GLU A 88 10.65 -17.96 -3.53
CA GLU A 88 10.87 -16.77 -4.34
C GLU A 88 10.23 -16.98 -5.71
N HIS A 89 9.11 -16.33 -5.99
CA HIS A 89 8.48 -16.36 -7.32
C HIS A 89 8.66 -15.05 -8.09
N GLU A 90 9.01 -15.27 -9.37
CA GLU A 90 9.21 -14.30 -10.41
C GLU A 90 7.89 -13.61 -10.84
N ASP A 91 8.08 -12.43 -11.35
CA ASP A 91 7.18 -11.47 -11.96
C ASP A 91 5.82 -11.96 -12.50
N ALA A 92 4.75 -11.44 -11.92
CA ALA A 92 3.43 -11.45 -12.52
C ALA A 92 3.14 -10.10 -13.18
N ASN A 93 2.94 -10.13 -14.48
CA ASN A 93 2.59 -9.01 -15.33
C ASN A 93 1.08 -8.75 -15.25
N SER A 94 0.66 -7.56 -14.85
CA SER A 94 -0.69 -7.08 -15.14
C SER A 94 -0.65 -5.71 -15.76
N THR A 95 -1.11 -5.69 -16.99
CA THR A 95 -1.17 -4.51 -17.86
C THR A 95 -2.59 -3.97 -17.81
N ASP A 96 -2.79 -2.73 -17.42
CA ASP A 96 -3.93 -1.95 -17.86
C ASP A 96 -3.53 -0.52 -18.22
N LYS A 97 -4.19 0.00 -19.26
CA LYS A 97 -3.74 1.11 -20.10
C LYS A 97 -4.31 2.46 -19.68
N GLN A 98 -3.48 3.46 -19.89
CA GLN A 98 -3.73 4.90 -20.18
C GLN A 98 -4.38 5.76 -19.10
N THR A 99 -3.60 6.68 -18.58
CA THR A 99 -3.84 8.13 -18.60
C THR A 99 -2.65 8.89 -17.99
N THR A 100 -2.33 10.02 -18.55
CA THR A 100 -1.08 10.76 -18.42
C THR A 100 -1.01 11.61 -17.15
N SER A 101 -0.20 11.23 -16.18
CA SER A 101 0.26 12.07 -15.08
C SER A 101 1.44 11.35 -14.40
N ILE A 102 2.43 12.07 -13.92
CA ILE A 102 3.60 11.56 -13.18
C ILE A 102 3.19 10.58 -12.05
N ALA A 103 2.05 10.82 -11.40
CA ALA A 103 1.51 9.90 -10.39
C ALA A 103 1.09 8.54 -10.98
N MET A 104 0.66 8.51 -12.23
CA MET A 104 0.23 7.29 -12.92
C MET A 104 1.42 6.54 -13.50
N ASP A 105 2.46 7.23 -13.89
CA ASP A 105 3.70 6.61 -14.32
C ASP A 105 4.38 5.91 -13.14
N LEU A 106 4.35 6.50 -11.95
CA LEU A 106 4.81 5.85 -10.73
C LEU A 106 3.94 4.61 -10.37
N ASP A 107 2.61 4.72 -10.48
CA ASP A 107 1.72 3.59 -10.20
C ASP A 107 1.93 2.45 -11.19
N ARG A 108 2.21 2.75 -12.48
CA ARG A 108 2.60 1.75 -13.49
C ARG A 108 3.96 1.12 -13.16
N ALA A 109 4.97 1.92 -12.86
CA ALA A 109 6.28 1.42 -12.49
C ALA A 109 6.19 0.53 -11.23
N LEU A 110 5.37 0.89 -10.24
CA LEU A 110 5.11 0.05 -9.08
C LEU A 110 4.42 -1.27 -9.46
N ALA A 111 3.52 -1.27 -10.45
CA ALA A 111 2.83 -2.48 -10.91
C ALA A 111 3.77 -3.50 -11.58
N THR A 112 4.95 -3.09 -12.07
CA THR A 112 5.96 -4.00 -12.63
C THR A 112 6.73 -4.78 -11.55
N LEU A 113 6.60 -4.38 -10.28
CA LEU A 113 7.25 -5.06 -9.16
C LEU A 113 6.40 -6.23 -8.69
N SER A 114 7.06 -7.31 -8.24
CA SER A 114 6.36 -8.35 -7.48
C SER A 114 5.71 -7.75 -6.22
N GLU A 115 4.63 -8.36 -5.75
CA GLU A 115 3.82 -7.79 -4.67
C GLU A 115 4.63 -7.51 -3.40
N ASP A 116 5.54 -8.43 -3.00
CA ASP A 116 6.35 -8.25 -1.79
C ASP A 116 7.37 -7.12 -1.94
N VAL A 117 7.99 -7.02 -3.13
CA VAL A 117 8.93 -5.93 -3.45
C VAL A 117 8.18 -4.60 -3.47
N ARG A 118 7.03 -4.55 -4.14
CA ARG A 118 6.15 -3.38 -4.20
C ARG A 118 5.70 -2.93 -2.81
N ALA A 119 5.26 -3.87 -1.97
CA ALA A 119 4.89 -3.60 -0.60
C ALA A 119 6.03 -2.98 0.21
N CYS A 120 7.22 -3.59 0.15
CA CYS A 120 8.39 -3.05 0.85
C CYS A 120 8.73 -1.62 0.40
N ILE A 121 8.65 -1.34 -0.90
CA ILE A 121 8.86 0.00 -1.47
C ILE A 121 7.79 0.98 -0.97
N VAL A 122 6.50 0.63 -1.06
CA VAL A 122 5.40 1.49 -0.63
C VAL A 122 5.49 1.79 0.87
N LEU A 123 5.72 0.77 1.69
CA LEU A 123 5.82 0.95 3.14
C LEU A 123 7.07 1.76 3.54
N GLY A 124 8.19 1.57 2.86
CA GLY A 124 9.43 2.29 3.15
C GLY A 124 9.37 3.75 2.71
N TYR A 125 9.03 4.01 1.45
CA TYR A 125 9.11 5.36 0.88
C TYR A 125 7.84 6.19 1.08
N HIS A 126 6.66 5.60 0.86
CA HIS A 126 5.40 6.32 0.99
C HIS A 126 4.95 6.45 2.45
N GLU A 127 5.07 5.37 3.23
CA GLU A 127 4.64 5.34 4.63
C GLU A 127 5.77 5.64 5.62
N ARG A 128 7.00 5.82 5.12
CA ARG A 128 8.20 6.17 5.89
C ARG A 128 8.48 5.21 7.04
N MET A 129 8.21 3.93 6.82
CA MET A 129 8.54 2.88 7.78
C MET A 129 10.01 2.48 7.66
N THR A 130 10.63 2.20 8.78
CA THR A 130 11.96 1.60 8.82
C THR A 130 11.91 0.14 8.37
N HIS A 131 13.03 -0.41 7.93
CA HIS A 131 13.11 -1.83 7.51
C HIS A 131 12.67 -2.78 8.64
N ALA A 132 12.97 -2.43 9.90
CA ALA A 132 12.56 -3.22 11.06
C ALA A 132 11.03 -3.18 11.25
N GLU A 133 10.39 -2.02 11.13
CA GLU A 133 8.94 -1.89 11.21
C GLU A 133 8.24 -2.61 10.07
N ILE A 134 8.80 -2.58 8.84
CA ILE A 134 8.29 -3.35 7.71
C ILE A 134 8.37 -4.85 8.02
N SER A 135 9.53 -5.33 8.47
CA SER A 135 9.74 -6.74 8.84
C SER A 135 8.76 -7.19 9.91
N GLU A 136 8.60 -6.42 10.99
CA GLU A 136 7.66 -6.71 12.08
C GLU A 136 6.19 -6.75 11.59
N THR A 137 5.83 -5.80 10.73
CA THR A 137 4.44 -5.64 10.26
C THR A 137 4.07 -6.70 9.22
N THR A 138 4.98 -7.01 8.29
CA THR A 138 4.71 -7.93 7.16
C THR A 138 5.03 -9.38 7.49
N GLY A 139 5.93 -9.63 8.44
CA GLY A 139 6.49 -10.95 8.73
C GLY A 139 7.63 -11.35 7.78
N ILE A 140 8.00 -10.50 6.82
CA ILE A 140 9.14 -10.71 5.92
C ILE A 140 10.44 -10.53 6.71
N ALA A 141 11.40 -11.44 6.56
CA ALA A 141 12.69 -11.34 7.25
C ALA A 141 13.42 -10.02 6.93
N LEU A 142 14.06 -9.40 7.91
CA LEU A 142 14.70 -8.09 7.77
C LEU A 142 15.74 -8.05 6.62
N GLY A 143 16.49 -9.12 6.41
CA GLY A 143 17.43 -9.24 5.30
C GLY A 143 16.72 -9.22 3.94
N THR A 144 15.58 -9.89 3.85
CA THR A 144 14.72 -9.92 2.65
C THR A 144 14.10 -8.56 2.40
N VAL A 145 13.59 -7.85 3.43
CA VAL A 145 13.09 -6.48 3.29
C VAL A 145 14.15 -5.55 2.69
N LYS A 146 15.38 -5.59 3.22
CA LYS A 146 16.51 -4.79 2.67
C LYS A 146 16.79 -5.13 1.21
N SER A 147 16.77 -6.41 0.86
CA SER A 147 16.99 -6.90 -0.50
C SER A 147 15.85 -6.45 -1.43
N HIS A 148 14.59 -6.57 -1.00
CA HIS A 148 13.42 -6.12 -1.75
C HIS A 148 13.46 -4.61 -2.03
N ILE A 149 13.76 -3.79 -1.02
CA ILE A 149 13.87 -2.33 -1.20
C ILE A 149 14.98 -2.00 -2.19
N ARG A 150 16.17 -2.62 -2.06
CA ARG A 150 17.29 -2.37 -2.99
C ARG A 150 16.94 -2.76 -4.43
N ARG A 151 16.38 -3.96 -4.64
CA ARG A 151 15.98 -4.44 -5.97
C ARG A 151 14.87 -3.58 -6.58
N GLY A 152 13.83 -3.30 -5.78
CA GLY A 152 12.69 -2.49 -6.22
C GLY A 152 13.08 -1.07 -6.58
N THR A 153 13.93 -0.41 -5.78
CA THR A 153 14.43 0.94 -6.09
C THR A 153 15.21 0.95 -7.40
N LYS A 154 16.09 -0.05 -7.62
CA LYS A 154 16.86 -0.15 -8.87
C LYS A 154 15.92 -0.34 -10.07
N LYS A 155 14.92 -1.22 -9.97
CA LYS A 155 13.95 -1.46 -11.06
C LYS A 155 13.13 -0.21 -11.35
N LEU A 156 12.64 0.49 -10.31
CA LEU A 156 11.90 1.74 -10.47
C LEU A 156 12.74 2.84 -11.13
N GLN A 157 14.03 2.97 -10.77
CA GLN A 157 14.92 3.93 -11.41
C GLN A 157 15.10 3.64 -12.91
N GLN A 158 15.20 2.37 -13.29
CA GLN A 158 15.29 1.97 -14.70
C GLN A 158 14.00 2.27 -15.47
N GLU A 159 12.85 1.93 -14.90
CA GLU A 159 11.54 2.21 -15.49
C GLU A 159 11.30 3.71 -15.66
N LEU A 160 11.58 4.51 -14.63
CA LEU A 160 11.35 5.95 -14.64
C LEU A 160 12.35 6.70 -15.52
N ALA A 161 13.60 6.24 -15.63
CA ALA A 161 14.58 6.85 -16.55
C ALA A 161 14.17 6.71 -18.02
N ALA A 162 13.42 5.67 -18.38
CA ALA A 162 12.87 5.52 -19.73
C ALA A 162 11.80 6.59 -20.05
N TYR A 163 11.19 7.22 -19.04
CA TYR A 163 10.21 8.30 -19.22
C TYR A 163 10.85 9.71 -19.24
N GLU A 164 12.09 9.84 -18.76
CA GLU A 164 12.83 11.12 -18.78
C GLU A 164 13.52 11.43 -20.12
N GLN A 165 13.56 10.48 -21.05
CA GLN A 165 14.02 10.77 -22.40
C GLN A 165 12.87 11.43 -23.18
N PRO A 166 12.92 12.77 -23.44
CA PRO A 166 11.99 13.39 -24.38
C PRO A 166 12.21 12.73 -25.73
N ALA A 167 11.14 12.60 -26.50
CA ALA A 167 11.18 12.17 -27.90
C ALA A 167 11.98 13.21 -28.77
N GLU A 168 13.29 13.22 -28.61
CA GLU A 168 14.20 13.80 -29.57
C GLU A 168 14.63 12.65 -30.49
N GLU A 169 13.85 12.45 -31.52
CA GLU A 169 14.29 11.99 -32.87
C GLU A 169 13.03 11.67 -33.70
N ALA A 170 12.42 12.75 -34.21
CA ALA A 170 11.58 12.67 -35.37
C ALA A 170 11.70 14.01 -36.12
N ILE A 171 12.86 14.23 -36.76
CA ILE A 171 13.03 15.16 -37.88
C ILE A 171 13.43 14.37 -39.12
#